data_cdd082d19ad48c1b3926c6549ff048ee
#
_entry.id   cdd082d19ad48c1b3926c6549ff048ee
#
_cell.length_a   1.000
_cell.length_b   1.000
_cell.length_c   1.000
_cell.angle_alpha   90.00
_cell.angle_beta   90.00
_cell.angle_gamma   90.00
#
_symmetry.space_group_name_H-M   'P 1'
#
loop_
_entity.id
_entity.type
_entity.pdbx_description
1 polymer ?
#
loop_
_entity_poly.entity_id
_entity_poly.type
_entity_poly.pdbx_seq_one_letter_code
_entity_poly.pdbx_strand_id
1 'polypeptide(L)' 'MKNIALVGFMGTGKSAIALALAERLGMEYVSTDDKVVLEEEGKSIHDIFKEKGEPYFRDAEARVVQKTSEMPNVVIDCG' A
#
# COMPACT_ATOMS: atom_id res chain seq x y z
N MET A 1 -3.71 11.63 16.25
CA MET A 1 -3.56 10.31 15.70
C MET A 1 -2.50 10.30 14.64
N LYS A 2 -1.66 9.30 14.68
CA LYS A 2 -0.51 9.26 13.77
C LYS A 2 -0.66 8.13 12.79
N ASN A 3 -0.36 8.43 11.53
CA ASN A 3 -0.18 7.42 10.51
C ASN A 3 1.29 7.33 10.18
N ILE A 4 1.74 6.15 9.86
CA ILE A 4 3.13 5.92 9.47
C ILE A 4 3.13 5.39 8.06
N ALA A 5 3.84 6.06 7.16
CA ALA A 5 3.97 5.62 5.79
C ALA A 5 5.39 5.12 5.57
N LEU A 6 5.51 3.90 5.09
CA LEU A 6 6.80 3.32 4.76
C LEU A 6 6.93 3.27 3.25
N VAL A 7 7.84 4.06 2.73
CA VAL A 7 8.19 4.02 1.31
C VAL A 7 9.53 3.35 1.21
N GLY A 8 9.69 2.56 0.20
CA GLY A 8 10.88 2.09 0.21
C GLY A 8 11.48 1.12 -0.70
N PHE A 9 12.36 0.34 -0.21
CA PHE A 9 13.27 -0.43 -1.01
C PHE A 9 12.70 -1.80 -1.29
N MET A 10 12.56 -2.12 -2.53
CA MET A 10 12.08 -3.44 -2.93
C MET A 10 13.09 -4.49 -2.50
N GLY A 11 12.57 -5.61 -2.01
CA GLY A 11 13.40 -6.74 -1.67
C GLY A 11 14.11 -6.67 -0.33
N THR A 12 13.77 -5.70 0.52
CA THR A 12 14.45 -5.53 1.81
C THR A 12 13.63 -5.98 3.01
N GLY A 13 12.50 -6.65 2.78
CA GLY A 13 11.65 -7.07 3.89
C GLY A 13 10.80 -5.95 4.46
N LYS A 14 10.56 -4.91 3.69
CA LYS A 14 9.77 -3.75 4.13
C LYS A 14 8.39 -4.16 4.64
N SER A 15 7.72 -5.09 3.96
CA SER A 15 6.38 -5.52 4.37
C SER A 15 6.39 -6.20 5.73
N ALA A 16 7.41 -7.04 6.00
CA ALA A 16 7.53 -7.69 7.30
C ALA A 16 7.78 -6.67 8.40
N ILE A 17 8.59 -5.65 8.12
CA ILE A 17 8.87 -4.59 9.08
C ILE A 17 7.61 -3.78 9.35
N ALA A 18 6.86 -3.44 8.30
CA ALA A 18 5.63 -2.67 8.42
C ALA A 18 4.59 -3.42 9.26
N LEU A 19 4.44 -4.70 9.01
CA LEU A 19 3.48 -5.53 9.74
C LEU A 19 3.86 -5.63 11.21
N ALA A 20 5.15 -5.89 11.49
CA ALA A 20 5.63 -5.98 12.87
C ALA A 20 5.45 -4.65 13.60
N LEU A 21 5.71 -3.53 12.93
CA LEU A 21 5.54 -2.22 13.52
C LEU A 21 4.07 -1.96 13.84
N ALA A 22 3.17 -2.31 12.93
CA ALA A 22 1.75 -2.14 13.16
C ALA A 22 1.29 -2.93 14.38
N GLU A 23 1.75 -4.17 14.52
CA GLU A 23 1.41 -4.99 15.68
C GLU A 23 1.92 -4.38 16.97
N ARG A 24 3.16 -3.91 16.99
CA ARG A 24 3.76 -3.34 18.20
C ARG A 24 3.05 -2.07 18.64
N LEU A 25 2.59 -1.28 17.69
CA LEU A 25 1.96 0.01 18.00
C LEU A 25 0.44 -0.08 18.14
N GLY A 26 -0.13 -1.27 17.91
CA GLY A 26 -1.58 -1.41 17.93
C GLY A 26 -2.25 -0.69 16.77
N MET A 27 -1.57 -0.59 15.64
CA MET A 27 -2.07 0.09 14.46
C MET A 27 -2.48 -0.91 13.40
N GLU A 28 -3.32 -0.48 12.47
CA GLU A 28 -3.73 -1.32 11.36
C GLU A 28 -2.69 -1.27 10.25
N TYR A 29 -2.44 -2.41 9.63
CA TYR A 29 -1.51 -2.51 8.51
C TYR A 29 -2.28 -2.41 7.20
N VAL A 30 -1.82 -1.56 6.28
CA VAL A 30 -2.43 -1.43 4.96
C VAL A 30 -1.32 -1.43 3.91
N SER A 31 -1.42 -2.36 2.97
CA SER A 31 -0.53 -2.38 1.80
C SER A 31 -1.24 -1.68 0.64
N THR A 32 -0.61 -0.66 0.07
CA THR A 32 -1.21 0.07 -1.04
C THR A 32 -1.31 -0.81 -2.28
N ASP A 33 -0.33 -1.68 -2.51
CA ASP A 33 -0.37 -2.60 -3.65
C ASP A 33 -1.56 -3.54 -3.54
N ASP A 34 -1.78 -4.12 -2.37
CA ASP A 34 -2.92 -5.01 -2.15
C ASP A 34 -4.24 -4.30 -2.36
N LYS A 35 -4.33 -3.05 -1.93
CA LYS A 35 -5.55 -2.27 -2.11
C LYS A 35 -5.82 -2.00 -3.59
N VAL A 36 -4.79 -1.70 -4.36
CA VAL A 36 -4.94 -1.49 -5.80
C VAL A 36 -5.43 -2.77 -6.46
N VAL A 37 -4.83 -3.89 -6.10
CA VAL A 37 -5.25 -5.19 -6.65
C VAL A 37 -6.73 -5.45 -6.35
N LEU A 38 -7.18 -5.16 -5.13
CA LEU A 38 -8.58 -5.33 -4.79
C LEU A 38 -9.50 -4.42 -5.62
N GLU A 39 -9.09 -3.18 -5.84
CA GLU A 39 -9.89 -2.25 -6.64
C GLU A 39 -9.96 -2.68 -8.11
N GLU A 40 -8.97 -3.41 -8.58
CA GLU A 40 -8.92 -3.91 -9.95
C GLU A 40 -9.45 -5.35 -10.07
N GLU A 41 -10.33 -5.71 -9.18
CA GLU A 41 -11.02 -7.01 -9.22
C GLU A 41 -10.09 -8.21 -9.09
N GLY A 42 -9.01 -8.03 -8.34
CA GLY A 42 -8.06 -9.12 -8.11
C GLY A 42 -7.02 -9.31 -9.19
N LYS A 43 -6.91 -8.40 -10.14
CA LYS A 43 -5.85 -8.48 -11.13
C LYS A 43 -4.49 -8.26 -10.49
N SER A 44 -3.50 -9.04 -10.94
CA SER A 44 -2.15 -8.86 -10.45
C SER A 44 -1.59 -7.51 -10.90
N ILE A 45 -0.60 -7.01 -10.16
CA ILE A 45 0.06 -5.75 -10.51
C ILE A 45 0.67 -5.84 -11.91
N HIS A 46 1.26 -6.99 -12.23
CA HIS A 46 1.83 -7.21 -13.55
C HIS A 46 0.77 -7.04 -14.66
N ASP A 47 -0.41 -7.61 -14.46
CA ASP A 47 -1.50 -7.51 -15.42
C ASP A 47 -2.01 -6.07 -15.54
N ILE A 48 -2.08 -5.35 -14.43
CA ILE A 48 -2.50 -3.95 -14.45
C ILE A 48 -1.52 -3.12 -15.28
N PHE A 49 -0.24 -3.30 -15.07
CA PHE A 49 0.79 -2.62 -15.85
C PHE A 49 0.68 -2.95 -17.34
N LYS A 50 0.46 -4.21 -17.65
CA LYS A 50 0.39 -4.68 -19.02
C LYS A 50 -0.82 -4.13 -19.76
N GLU A 51 -1.97 -4.08 -19.10
CA GLU A 51 -3.22 -3.65 -19.73
C GLU A 51 -3.40 -2.15 -19.72
N LYS A 52 -3.02 -1.48 -18.64
CA LYS A 52 -3.35 -0.07 -18.44
C LYS A 52 -2.12 0.83 -18.31
N GLY A 53 -0.95 0.26 -18.13
CA GLY A 53 0.29 1.01 -18.08
C GLY A 53 0.64 1.54 -16.70
N GLU A 54 1.90 1.95 -16.56
CA GLU A 54 2.42 2.45 -15.29
C GLU A 54 1.70 3.71 -14.79
N PRO A 55 1.44 4.73 -15.64
CA PRO A 55 0.74 5.92 -15.15
C PRO A 55 -0.59 5.62 -14.52
N TYR A 56 -1.34 4.69 -15.07
CA TYR A 56 -2.62 4.29 -14.48
C TYR A 56 -2.41 3.69 -13.08
N PHE A 57 -1.43 2.80 -12.96
CA PHE A 57 -1.16 2.17 -11.68
C PHE A 57 -0.73 3.21 -10.63
N ARG A 58 0.13 4.15 -11.03
CA ARG A 58 0.59 5.19 -10.10
C ARG A 58 -0.56 6.08 -9.63
N ASP A 59 -1.49 6.39 -10.51
CA ASP A 59 -2.68 7.16 -10.12
C ASP A 59 -3.55 6.38 -9.14
N ALA A 60 -3.75 5.09 -9.40
CA ALA A 60 -4.52 4.23 -8.51
C ALA A 60 -3.86 4.13 -7.14
N GLU A 61 -2.54 3.98 -7.12
CA GLU A 61 -1.79 3.91 -5.87
C GLU A 61 -1.91 5.22 -5.09
N ALA A 62 -1.81 6.34 -5.77
CA ALA A 62 -1.95 7.64 -5.12
C ALA A 62 -3.32 7.81 -4.49
N ARG A 63 -4.38 7.36 -5.17
CA ARG A 63 -5.73 7.42 -4.60
C ARG A 63 -5.86 6.54 -3.35
N VAL A 64 -5.25 5.37 -3.37
CA VAL A 64 -5.26 4.47 -2.22
C VAL A 64 -4.51 5.10 -1.05
N VAL A 65 -3.35 5.68 -1.31
CA VAL A 65 -2.56 6.34 -0.27
C VAL A 65 -3.37 7.48 0.35
N GLN A 66 -4.03 8.29 -0.46
CA GLN A 66 -4.83 9.39 0.05
C GLN A 66 -5.98 8.91 0.93
N LYS A 67 -6.71 7.90 0.48
CA LYS A 67 -7.81 7.34 1.28
C LYS A 67 -7.30 6.74 2.58
N THR A 68 -6.19 6.04 2.53
CA THR A 68 -5.65 5.37 3.71
C THR A 68 -5.11 6.39 4.70
N SER A 69 -4.54 7.49 4.21
CA SER A 69 -4.01 8.53 5.09
C SER A 69 -5.10 9.24 5.90
N GLU A 70 -6.34 9.14 5.45
CA GLU A 70 -7.47 9.70 6.20
C GLU A 70 -7.95 8.79 7.32
N MET A 71 -7.50 7.55 7.35
CA MET A 71 -7.82 6.61 8.41
C MET A 71 -6.92 6.87 9.62
N PRO A 72 -7.44 6.70 10.83
CA PRO A 72 -6.60 6.88 12.02
C PRO A 72 -5.76 5.63 12.30
N ASN A 73 -4.56 5.84 12.81
CA ASN A 73 -3.71 4.78 13.36
C ASN A 73 -3.42 3.65 12.38
N VAL A 74 -2.94 4.00 11.18
CA VAL A 74 -2.56 2.98 10.19
C VAL A 74 -1.07 3.06 9.87
N VAL A 75 -0.50 1.90 9.61
CA VAL A 75 0.83 1.78 9.00
C VAL A 75 0.60 1.49 7.53
N ILE A 76 1.07 2.37 6.67
CA ILE A 76 0.85 2.29 5.23
C ILE A 76 2.13 1.78 4.58
N ASP A 77 2.03 0.63 3.96
CA ASP A 77 3.15 0.05 3.20
C ASP A 77 2.99 0.49 1.75
N CYS A 78 3.76 1.48 1.34
CA CYS A 78 3.75 1.99 -0.02
C CYS A 78 4.72 1.17 -0.86
N GLY A 79 4.18 0.50 -1.84
CA GLY A 79 4.92 -0.45 -2.65
C GLY A 79 6.19 0.02 -3.34
#